data_8a2dbba2633fa753429a89e477a8392d
#
_entry.id   8a2dbba2633fa753429a89e477a8392d
#
_cell.length_a   1.000
_cell.length_b   1.000
_cell.length_c   1.000
_cell.angle_alpha   90.00
_cell.angle_beta   90.00
_cell.angle_gamma   90.00
#
_symmetry.space_group_name_H-M   'P 1'
#
loop_
_entity.id
_entity.type
_entity.pdbx_description
1 polymer ?
#
loop_
_entity_poly.entity_id
_entity_poly.type
_entity_poly.pdbx_seq_one_letter_code
_entity_poly.pdbx_strand_id
1 'polypeptide(L)'
;TRGAKAAMAYDYRSDYEFWLAKENDGFPSAVRLVRDNIDEEEDSDFVRIELHKDGTLTDNKTGLMWKAVDSYMELDKWVSWDEAKTYVQDLNRTRFCGFENWRMPTRKEAQAIYDASNPVTDNYGDTVFLAKGFPAGSGLTCWTKTLNKSDKGLAIRFHYYNGDYKWHQIGLRSHGVRAVRDME
;
A
#
# COMPACT_ATOMS: atom_id res chain seq x y z
N THR A 1 12.05 -7.75 -31.63
CA THR A 1 12.03 -7.53 -30.16
C THR A 1 12.92 -6.35 -29.85
N ARG A 2 12.33 -5.17 -29.67
CA ARG A 2 13.07 -3.99 -29.18
C ARG A 2 13.33 -4.21 -27.70
N GLY A 3 14.57 -4.49 -27.33
CA GLY A 3 14.99 -4.61 -25.94
C GLY A 3 14.67 -3.32 -25.16
N ALA A 4 14.25 -3.46 -23.91
CA ALA A 4 13.98 -2.33 -23.04
C ALA A 4 15.23 -1.43 -22.95
N LYS A 5 15.07 -0.13 -23.21
CA LYS A 5 16.16 0.85 -23.25
C LYS A 5 16.60 1.36 -21.87
N ALA A 6 15.91 0.95 -20.81
CA ALA A 6 16.18 1.36 -19.44
C ALA A 6 16.08 0.18 -18.48
N ALA A 7 16.76 0.28 -17.35
CA ALA A 7 16.65 -0.63 -16.22
C ALA A 7 16.34 0.15 -14.96
N MET A 8 15.56 -0.44 -14.06
CA MET A 8 15.31 0.14 -12.76
C MET A 8 16.54 -0.02 -11.87
N ALA A 9 16.95 1.05 -11.21
CA ALA A 9 18.02 1.06 -10.24
C ALA A 9 17.49 1.55 -8.89
N TYR A 10 18.07 1.08 -7.79
CA TYR A 10 17.72 1.47 -6.44
C TYR A 10 18.91 2.15 -5.76
N ASP A 11 18.69 3.35 -5.24
CA ASP A 11 19.67 4.06 -4.43
C ASP A 11 19.44 3.79 -2.94
N TYR A 12 20.30 2.98 -2.35
CA TYR A 12 20.25 2.61 -0.94
C TYR A 12 20.52 3.78 0.05
N ARG A 13 21.05 4.91 -0.43
CA ARG A 13 21.31 6.08 0.42
C ARG A 13 20.09 6.96 0.56
N SER A 14 19.34 7.11 -0.52
CA SER A 14 18.13 7.96 -0.56
C SER A 14 16.83 7.16 -0.43
N ASP A 15 16.88 5.83 -0.43
CA ASP A 15 15.71 4.94 -0.46
C ASP A 15 14.81 5.27 -1.67
N TYR A 16 15.44 5.49 -2.83
CA TYR A 16 14.76 5.93 -4.04
C TYR A 16 15.03 5.00 -5.22
N GLU A 17 13.97 4.68 -5.98
CA GLU A 17 14.04 3.93 -7.24
C GLU A 17 14.01 4.89 -8.42
N PHE A 18 14.85 4.64 -9.42
CA PHE A 18 14.90 5.45 -10.64
C PHE A 18 15.26 4.60 -11.87
N TRP A 19 14.87 5.09 -13.03
CA TRP A 19 15.16 4.44 -14.30
C TRP A 19 16.48 4.96 -14.87
N LEU A 20 17.39 4.05 -15.16
CA LEU A 20 18.65 4.35 -15.88
C LEU A 20 18.59 3.83 -17.31
N ALA A 21 19.12 4.62 -18.24
CA ALA A 21 19.40 4.12 -19.58
C ALA A 21 20.50 3.04 -19.52
N LYS A 22 20.30 1.92 -20.19
CA LYS A 22 21.24 0.79 -20.18
C LYS A 22 22.63 1.12 -20.73
N GLU A 23 22.77 2.20 -21.48
CA GLU A 23 24.00 2.63 -22.17
C GLU A 23 24.61 3.89 -21.55
N ASN A 24 24.30 4.19 -20.27
CA ASN A 24 24.82 5.39 -19.64
C ASN A 24 26.12 5.09 -18.88
N ASP A 25 27.26 5.34 -19.52
CA ASP A 25 28.61 5.10 -18.99
C ASP A 25 29.00 6.05 -17.83
N GLY A 26 28.11 6.98 -17.43
CA GLY A 26 28.43 8.06 -16.49
C GLY A 26 28.20 7.76 -15.01
N PHE A 27 27.55 6.64 -14.65
CA PHE A 27 27.28 6.29 -13.25
C PHE A 27 27.80 4.87 -12.94
N PRO A 28 28.69 4.74 -11.94
CA PRO A 28 29.13 3.43 -11.48
C PRO A 28 27.99 2.72 -10.78
N SER A 29 27.19 1.96 -11.51
CA SER A 29 26.13 1.13 -10.95
C SER A 29 26.68 -0.24 -10.65
N ALA A 30 26.70 -0.64 -9.37
CA ALA A 30 27.00 -1.98 -8.96
C ALA A 30 25.75 -2.86 -9.08
N VAL A 31 25.86 -3.95 -9.83
CA VAL A 31 24.82 -5.00 -9.87
C VAL A 31 25.05 -5.92 -8.67
N ARG A 32 24.10 -5.98 -7.75
CA ARG A 32 24.08 -7.01 -6.73
C ARG A 32 23.25 -8.17 -7.27
N LEU A 33 23.90 -9.29 -7.52
CA LEU A 33 23.21 -10.53 -7.89
C LEU A 33 22.45 -11.04 -6.65
N VAL A 34 21.15 -11.10 -6.79
CA VAL A 34 20.26 -11.83 -5.86
C VAL A 34 20.07 -13.22 -6.47
N ARG A 35 20.41 -14.27 -5.73
CA ARG A 35 20.06 -15.62 -6.10
C ARG A 35 18.63 -15.86 -5.59
N ASP A 36 17.68 -15.94 -6.49
CA ASP A 36 16.40 -16.55 -6.17
C ASP A 36 16.65 -18.03 -5.88
N ASN A 37 16.36 -18.48 -4.69
CA ASN A 37 16.12 -19.89 -4.44
C ASN A 37 14.80 -20.24 -5.14
N ILE A 38 14.90 -20.71 -6.38
CA ILE A 38 13.75 -21.14 -7.19
C ILE A 38 13.12 -22.44 -6.65
N ASP A 39 13.63 -22.93 -5.53
CA ASP A 39 13.17 -24.17 -4.87
C ASP A 39 12.30 -23.91 -3.62
N GLU A 40 11.77 -22.71 -3.40
CA GLU A 40 10.57 -22.60 -2.58
C GLU A 40 9.44 -23.19 -3.44
N GLU A 41 9.17 -24.51 -3.27
CA GLU A 41 7.85 -25.06 -3.52
C GLU A 41 6.89 -24.08 -2.87
N GLU A 42 6.16 -23.28 -3.68
CA GLU A 42 5.02 -22.51 -3.16
C GLU A 42 4.16 -23.55 -2.47
N ASP A 43 4.17 -23.52 -1.14
CA ASP A 43 3.23 -24.33 -0.35
C ASP A 43 1.86 -23.98 -0.90
N SER A 44 1.31 -24.89 -1.72
CA SER A 44 0.09 -24.66 -2.48
C SER A 44 -1.09 -24.35 -1.55
N ASP A 45 -0.92 -24.57 -0.26
CA ASP A 45 -1.91 -24.32 0.78
C ASP A 45 -1.69 -22.99 1.53
N PHE A 46 -0.60 -22.23 1.24
CA PHE A 46 -0.37 -20.94 1.87
C PHE A 46 -1.32 -19.87 1.33
N VAL A 47 -2.34 -19.57 2.10
CA VAL A 47 -3.26 -18.43 1.83
C VAL A 47 -2.67 -17.17 2.46
N ARG A 48 -2.12 -16.28 1.63
CA ARG A 48 -1.53 -15.01 2.10
C ARG A 48 -2.57 -14.12 2.75
N ILE A 49 -3.67 -13.86 2.05
CA ILE A 49 -4.75 -12.97 2.52
C ILE A 49 -5.99 -13.80 2.81
N GLU A 50 -6.43 -13.81 4.04
CA GLU A 50 -7.63 -14.48 4.49
C GLU A 50 -8.72 -13.45 4.81
N LEU A 51 -9.82 -13.49 4.07
CA LEU A 51 -10.99 -12.62 4.28
C LEU A 51 -11.92 -13.26 5.31
N HIS A 52 -12.22 -12.52 6.37
CA HIS A 52 -13.15 -12.93 7.42
C HIS A 52 -14.56 -12.37 7.20
N LYS A 53 -15.57 -13.06 7.74
CA LYS A 53 -16.97 -12.67 7.61
C LYS A 53 -17.34 -11.39 8.37
N ASP A 54 -16.48 -10.98 9.29
CA ASP A 54 -16.66 -9.77 10.12
C ASP A 54 -16.16 -8.48 9.43
N GLY A 55 -15.64 -8.60 8.21
CA GLY A 55 -15.11 -7.46 7.44
C GLY A 55 -13.65 -7.14 7.72
N THR A 56 -12.91 -8.09 8.28
CA THR A 56 -11.45 -8.01 8.43
C THR A 56 -10.73 -8.92 7.45
N LEU A 57 -9.44 -8.66 7.25
CA LEU A 57 -8.51 -9.47 6.47
C LEU A 57 -7.27 -9.75 7.31
N THR A 58 -6.78 -10.98 7.30
CA THR A 58 -5.45 -11.33 7.83
C THR A 58 -4.45 -11.43 6.70
N ASP A 59 -3.35 -10.70 6.78
CA ASP A 59 -2.17 -10.90 5.91
C ASP A 59 -1.16 -11.80 6.64
N ASN A 60 -1.19 -13.08 6.35
CA ASN A 60 -0.34 -14.09 6.96
C ASN A 60 1.16 -13.90 6.65
N LYS A 61 1.48 -13.14 5.59
CA LYS A 61 2.86 -12.78 5.24
C LYS A 61 3.44 -11.71 6.16
N THR A 62 2.63 -10.74 6.56
CA THR A 62 3.10 -9.59 7.34
C THR A 62 2.71 -9.65 8.81
N GLY A 63 1.82 -10.56 9.21
CA GLY A 63 1.26 -10.62 10.57
C GLY A 63 0.35 -9.43 10.88
N LEU A 64 -0.26 -8.83 9.87
CA LEU A 64 -1.14 -7.68 10.02
C LEU A 64 -2.59 -8.07 9.76
N MET A 65 -3.48 -7.44 10.50
CA MET A 65 -4.91 -7.47 10.21
C MET A 65 -5.35 -6.14 9.59
N TRP A 66 -6.10 -6.23 8.50
CA TRP A 66 -6.60 -5.09 7.76
C TRP A 66 -8.12 -5.01 7.84
N LYS A 67 -8.66 -3.82 7.78
CA LYS A 67 -10.06 -3.64 7.45
C LYS A 67 -10.26 -3.98 5.96
N ALA A 68 -11.21 -4.86 5.65
CA ALA A 68 -11.40 -5.35 4.28
C ALA A 68 -11.73 -4.23 3.30
N VAL A 69 -12.60 -3.31 3.71
CA VAL A 69 -12.97 -2.13 2.93
C VAL A 69 -12.25 -0.89 3.46
N ASP A 70 -11.91 0.04 2.59
CA ASP A 70 -11.32 1.31 2.97
C ASP A 70 -12.38 2.38 3.26
N SER A 71 -11.94 3.56 3.73
CA SER A 71 -12.85 4.66 4.03
C SER A 71 -13.61 5.17 2.81
N TYR A 72 -13.04 5.02 1.61
CA TYR A 72 -13.69 5.45 0.38
C TYR A 72 -14.92 4.59 0.08
N MET A 73 -14.80 3.26 0.20
CA MET A 73 -15.91 2.33 -0.02
C MET A 73 -17.06 2.52 0.98
N GLU A 74 -16.76 2.94 2.22
CA GLU A 74 -17.80 3.14 3.24
C GLU A 74 -18.45 4.52 3.20
N LEU A 75 -17.66 5.57 2.91
CA LEU A 75 -18.12 6.95 2.99
C LEU A 75 -18.55 7.52 1.64
N ASP A 76 -18.25 6.82 0.55
CA ASP A 76 -18.44 7.26 -0.83
C ASP A 76 -17.85 8.66 -1.09
N LYS A 77 -16.70 8.94 -0.46
CA LYS A 77 -15.98 10.21 -0.61
C LYS A 77 -14.51 10.07 -0.25
N TRP A 78 -13.71 10.94 -0.88
CA TRP A 78 -12.33 11.17 -0.49
C TRP A 78 -12.27 11.96 0.82
N VAL A 79 -11.24 11.68 1.63
CA VAL A 79 -11.01 12.31 2.92
C VAL A 79 -9.67 13.04 2.95
N SER A 80 -9.56 14.06 3.81
CA SER A 80 -8.29 14.66 4.19
C SER A 80 -7.53 13.73 5.14
N TRP A 81 -6.26 14.03 5.41
CA TRP A 81 -5.47 13.22 6.34
C TRP A 81 -6.04 13.23 7.77
N ASP A 82 -6.53 14.40 8.23
CA ASP A 82 -7.16 14.51 9.56
C ASP A 82 -8.51 13.77 9.61
N GLU A 83 -9.30 13.82 8.55
CA GLU A 83 -10.52 13.03 8.45
C GLU A 83 -10.23 11.52 8.41
N ALA A 84 -9.15 11.10 7.71
CA ALA A 84 -8.68 9.72 7.70
C ALA A 84 -8.29 9.24 9.12
N LYS A 85 -7.60 10.10 9.88
CA LYS A 85 -7.26 9.83 11.27
C LYS A 85 -8.51 9.71 12.15
N THR A 86 -9.48 10.62 11.98
CA THR A 86 -10.75 10.59 12.70
C THR A 86 -11.52 9.30 12.38
N TYR A 87 -11.60 8.90 11.11
CA TYR A 87 -12.22 7.65 10.70
C TYR A 87 -11.62 6.44 11.45
N VAL A 88 -10.30 6.36 11.54
CA VAL A 88 -9.62 5.27 12.27
C VAL A 88 -9.86 5.36 13.78
N GLN A 89 -9.93 6.56 14.35
CA GLN A 89 -10.29 6.75 15.75
C GLN A 89 -11.73 6.29 16.04
N ASP A 90 -12.65 6.50 15.11
CA ASP A 90 -14.03 6.02 15.22
C ASP A 90 -14.13 4.50 15.19
N LEU A 91 -13.32 3.80 14.40
CA LEU A 91 -13.21 2.34 14.46
C LEU A 91 -12.81 1.85 15.85
N ASN A 92 -11.85 2.52 16.49
CA ASN A 92 -11.43 2.19 17.86
C ASN A 92 -12.52 2.51 18.89
N ARG A 93 -13.17 3.67 18.78
CA ARG A 93 -14.25 4.09 19.67
C ARG A 93 -15.45 3.12 19.61
N THR A 94 -15.77 2.61 18.43
CA THR A 94 -16.88 1.66 18.22
C THR A 94 -16.45 0.21 18.42
N ARG A 95 -15.17 -0.05 18.71
CA ARG A 95 -14.60 -1.38 18.83
C ARG A 95 -14.90 -2.26 17.60
N PHE A 96 -14.59 -1.72 16.40
CA PHE A 96 -14.83 -2.45 15.17
C PHE A 96 -14.22 -3.86 15.24
N CYS A 97 -15.04 -4.89 15.07
CA CYS A 97 -14.69 -6.31 15.23
C CYS A 97 -14.07 -6.67 16.60
N GLY A 98 -14.41 -5.91 17.66
CA GLY A 98 -13.91 -6.13 19.03
C GLY A 98 -12.55 -5.50 19.32
N PHE A 99 -11.93 -4.79 18.37
CA PHE A 99 -10.59 -4.23 18.52
C PHE A 99 -10.59 -2.72 18.71
N GLU A 100 -9.59 -2.20 19.48
CA GLU A 100 -9.41 -0.80 19.82
C GLU A 100 -8.05 -0.24 19.34
N ASN A 101 -7.25 -1.03 18.62
CA ASN A 101 -5.90 -0.69 18.21
C ASN A 101 -5.73 -0.54 16.70
N TRP A 102 -6.82 -0.19 16.00
CA TRP A 102 -6.77 0.20 14.59
C TRP A 102 -5.94 1.47 14.41
N ARG A 103 -5.18 1.51 13.35
CA ARG A 103 -4.33 2.64 13.00
C ARG A 103 -4.25 2.84 11.48
N MET A 104 -3.82 4.02 11.07
CA MET A 104 -3.42 4.24 9.68
C MET A 104 -2.18 3.41 9.36
N PRO A 105 -2.04 2.90 8.13
CA PRO A 105 -0.84 2.17 7.73
C PRO A 105 0.39 3.08 7.66
N THR A 106 1.55 2.50 7.83
CA THR A 106 2.82 3.09 7.36
C THR A 106 2.90 3.02 5.84
N ARG A 107 3.81 3.78 5.23
CA ARG A 107 4.11 3.65 3.80
C ARG A 107 4.47 2.20 3.42
N LYS A 108 5.32 1.54 4.21
CA LYS A 108 5.77 0.17 3.92
C LYS A 108 4.61 -0.84 3.99
N GLU A 109 3.70 -0.66 4.93
CA GLU A 109 2.52 -1.52 5.05
C GLU A 109 1.55 -1.30 3.87
N ALA A 110 1.28 -0.03 3.50
CA ALA A 110 0.47 0.25 2.31
C ALA A 110 1.10 -0.34 1.04
N GLN A 111 2.43 -0.27 0.91
CA GLN A 111 3.17 -0.88 -0.19
C GLN A 111 3.13 -2.41 -0.16
N ALA A 112 3.11 -3.03 1.02
CA ALA A 112 3.12 -4.49 1.14
C ALA A 112 1.86 -5.16 0.57
N ILE A 113 0.73 -4.46 0.52
CA ILE A 113 -0.50 -4.98 -0.09
C ILE A 113 -0.67 -4.58 -1.56
N TYR A 114 0.30 -3.88 -2.16
CA TYR A 114 0.36 -3.65 -3.60
C TYR A 114 0.87 -4.91 -4.31
N ASP A 115 0.17 -5.32 -5.35
CA ASP A 115 0.54 -6.48 -6.17
C ASP A 115 0.27 -6.18 -7.65
N ALA A 116 1.30 -5.84 -8.39
CA ALA A 116 1.22 -5.49 -9.80
C ALA A 116 0.69 -6.65 -10.69
N SER A 117 0.69 -7.87 -10.19
CA SER A 117 0.17 -9.05 -10.91
C SER A 117 -1.33 -9.27 -10.70
N ASN A 118 -1.96 -8.60 -9.72
CA ASN A 118 -3.37 -8.79 -9.38
C ASN A 118 -4.20 -7.51 -9.58
N PRO A 119 -4.65 -7.22 -10.82
CA PRO A 119 -5.50 -6.09 -11.08
C PRO A 119 -6.91 -6.33 -10.51
N VAL A 120 -7.44 -5.31 -9.83
CA VAL A 120 -8.84 -5.24 -9.39
C VAL A 120 -9.44 -3.89 -9.83
N THR A 121 -10.76 -3.81 -9.89
CA THR A 121 -11.43 -2.57 -10.31
C THR A 121 -11.88 -1.78 -9.08
N ASP A 122 -11.61 -0.47 -9.07
CA ASP A 122 -12.15 0.44 -8.07
C ASP A 122 -13.62 0.82 -8.35
N ASN A 123 -14.23 1.67 -7.51
CA ASN A 123 -15.63 2.10 -7.68
C ASN A 123 -15.88 2.98 -8.92
N TYR A 124 -14.83 3.54 -9.54
CA TYR A 124 -14.95 4.35 -10.75
C TYR A 124 -14.70 3.55 -12.02
N GLY A 125 -14.34 2.28 -11.93
CA GLY A 125 -13.97 1.44 -13.06
C GLY A 125 -12.47 1.53 -13.40
N ASP A 126 -11.67 2.24 -12.59
CA ASP A 126 -10.22 2.32 -12.76
C ASP A 126 -9.54 1.06 -12.23
N THR A 127 -8.44 0.69 -12.87
CA THR A 127 -7.64 -0.46 -12.43
C THR A 127 -6.73 -0.05 -11.26
N VAL A 128 -6.80 -0.83 -10.18
CA VAL A 128 -5.87 -0.77 -9.05
C VAL A 128 -5.26 -2.15 -8.83
N PHE A 129 -4.12 -2.20 -8.15
CA PHE A 129 -3.34 -3.43 -7.96
C PHE A 129 -3.21 -3.73 -6.47
N LEU A 130 -3.94 -4.74 -6.00
CA LEU A 130 -3.97 -5.16 -4.60
C LEU A 130 -3.67 -6.64 -4.48
N ALA A 131 -3.06 -7.05 -3.38
CA ALA A 131 -2.82 -8.45 -3.08
C ALA A 131 -4.12 -9.26 -3.21
N LYS A 132 -4.03 -10.45 -3.81
CA LYS A 132 -5.17 -11.35 -4.00
C LYS A 132 -5.87 -11.63 -2.66
N GLY A 133 -7.17 -11.43 -2.62
CA GLY A 133 -8.00 -11.56 -1.42
C GLY A 133 -8.56 -10.23 -0.90
N PHE A 134 -8.00 -9.09 -1.30
CA PHE A 134 -8.67 -7.80 -1.05
C PHE A 134 -9.87 -7.62 -1.97
N PRO A 135 -11.01 -7.11 -1.45
CA PRO A 135 -12.19 -6.88 -2.28
C PRO A 135 -11.96 -5.74 -3.28
N ALA A 136 -12.63 -5.84 -4.43
CA ALA A 136 -12.71 -4.76 -5.41
C ALA A 136 -13.43 -3.53 -4.83
N GLY A 137 -13.35 -2.38 -5.51
CA GLY A 137 -14.03 -1.15 -5.13
C GLY A 137 -13.24 -0.20 -4.25
N SER A 138 -12.04 -0.56 -3.81
CA SER A 138 -11.16 0.32 -3.02
C SER A 138 -10.83 1.61 -3.74
N GLY A 139 -10.58 2.67 -2.97
CA GLY A 139 -10.05 3.90 -3.55
C GLY A 139 -8.65 3.72 -4.15
N LEU A 140 -8.39 4.49 -5.20
CA LEU A 140 -7.15 4.50 -5.98
C LEU A 140 -5.90 4.78 -5.12
N THR A 141 -6.07 5.50 -4.03
CA THR A 141 -4.99 5.99 -3.18
C THR A 141 -5.31 5.87 -1.70
N CYS A 142 -4.27 5.68 -0.88
CA CYS A 142 -4.39 5.52 0.56
C CYS A 142 -3.48 6.49 1.32
N TRP A 143 -4.05 7.25 2.27
CA TRP A 143 -3.29 7.98 3.27
C TRP A 143 -2.50 7.02 4.15
N THR A 144 -1.27 7.41 4.49
CA THR A 144 -0.46 6.73 5.49
C THR A 144 -0.25 7.61 6.73
N LYS A 145 0.15 7.00 7.85
CA LYS A 145 0.49 7.76 9.07
C LYS A 145 1.78 8.58 8.96
N THR A 146 2.51 8.46 7.86
CA THR A 146 3.84 9.07 7.70
C THR A 146 3.71 10.54 7.37
N LEU A 147 4.04 11.40 8.33
CA LEU A 147 4.14 12.85 8.18
C LEU A 147 5.55 13.27 7.79
N ASN A 148 5.65 14.35 7.03
CA ASN A 148 6.94 14.96 6.73
C ASN A 148 7.51 15.61 8.01
N LYS A 149 8.80 15.37 8.28
CA LYS A 149 9.46 15.90 9.49
C LYS A 149 9.69 17.40 9.41
N SER A 150 10.00 17.91 8.21
CA SER A 150 10.32 19.31 7.95
C SER A 150 9.10 20.15 7.64
N ASP A 151 8.05 19.56 7.04
CA ASP A 151 6.79 20.21 6.70
C ASP A 151 5.61 19.38 7.21
N LYS A 152 5.06 19.77 8.34
CA LYS A 152 3.91 19.12 8.99
C LYS A 152 2.62 19.20 8.16
N GLY A 153 2.58 20.03 7.13
CA GLY A 153 1.47 20.12 6.18
C GLY A 153 1.45 19.01 5.12
N LEU A 154 2.44 18.10 5.13
CA LEU A 154 2.57 17.03 4.17
C LEU A 154 2.55 15.65 4.83
N ALA A 155 1.79 14.71 4.25
CA ALA A 155 1.81 13.29 4.57
C ALA A 155 2.06 12.45 3.31
N ILE A 156 2.55 11.23 3.50
CA ILE A 156 2.67 10.29 2.38
C ILE A 156 1.29 9.72 2.07
N ARG A 157 0.92 9.76 0.78
CA ARG A 157 -0.10 8.93 0.18
C ARG A 157 0.54 7.81 -0.63
N PHE A 158 -0.04 6.64 -0.63
CA PHE A 158 0.33 5.52 -1.50
C PHE A 158 -0.67 5.40 -2.64
N HIS A 159 -0.21 5.02 -3.84
CA HIS A 159 -1.01 4.96 -5.05
C HIS A 159 -1.09 3.53 -5.58
N TYR A 160 -2.25 2.89 -5.47
CA TYR A 160 -2.44 1.49 -5.86
C TYR A 160 -2.55 1.27 -7.38
N TYR A 161 -2.63 2.34 -8.18
CA TYR A 161 -2.59 2.21 -9.63
C TYR A 161 -1.19 1.83 -10.15
N ASN A 162 -0.13 2.34 -9.53
CA ASN A 162 1.25 2.18 -10.04
C ASN A 162 2.28 1.84 -8.96
N GLY A 163 1.85 1.65 -7.70
CA GLY A 163 2.76 1.35 -6.60
C GLY A 163 3.61 2.53 -6.12
N ASP A 164 3.34 3.74 -6.59
CA ASP A 164 4.07 4.96 -6.25
C ASP A 164 3.60 5.58 -4.93
N TYR A 165 4.43 6.39 -4.32
CA TYR A 165 4.05 7.19 -3.15
C TYR A 165 4.61 8.61 -3.27
N LYS A 166 3.86 9.59 -2.78
CA LYS A 166 4.26 11.00 -2.82
C LYS A 166 3.82 11.72 -1.55
N TRP A 167 4.56 12.78 -1.24
CA TRP A 167 4.13 13.77 -0.26
C TRP A 167 2.94 14.53 -0.81
N HIS A 168 1.89 14.67 -0.01
CA HIS A 168 0.68 15.36 -0.41
C HIS A 168 0.15 16.22 0.75
N GLN A 169 -0.50 17.34 0.42
CA GLN A 169 -1.04 18.27 1.40
C GLN A 169 -2.14 17.61 2.24
N ILE A 170 -2.00 17.63 3.57
CA ILE A 170 -2.89 16.94 4.50
C ILE A 170 -4.33 17.45 4.47
N GLY A 171 -4.54 18.73 4.13
CA GLY A 171 -5.87 19.35 4.07
C GLY A 171 -6.72 18.98 2.85
N LEU A 172 -6.12 18.35 1.82
CA LEU A 172 -6.86 17.99 0.62
C LEU A 172 -7.67 16.71 0.81
N ARG A 173 -8.95 16.75 0.43
CA ARG A 173 -9.84 15.59 0.38
C ARG A 173 -9.67 14.87 -0.95
N SER A 174 -8.66 14.03 -1.06
CA SER A 174 -8.25 13.41 -2.32
C SER A 174 -7.82 11.96 -2.21
N HIS A 175 -7.87 11.37 -1.02
CA HIS A 175 -7.46 9.98 -0.80
C HIS A 175 -8.37 9.27 0.19
N GLY A 176 -8.38 7.93 0.13
CA GLY A 176 -8.98 7.10 1.17
C GLY A 176 -7.99 6.75 2.28
N VAL A 177 -8.41 5.93 3.22
CA VAL A 177 -7.55 5.27 4.21
C VAL A 177 -8.05 3.84 4.44
N ARG A 178 -7.14 2.88 4.50
CA ARG A 178 -7.41 1.52 4.92
C ARG A 178 -6.79 1.29 6.29
N ALA A 179 -7.62 1.01 7.28
CA ALA A 179 -7.14 0.77 8.64
C ALA A 179 -6.43 -0.58 8.75
N VAL A 180 -5.39 -0.61 9.58
CA VAL A 180 -4.57 -1.80 9.86
C VAL A 180 -4.31 -1.89 11.36
N ARG A 181 -4.08 -3.11 11.86
CA ARG A 181 -3.62 -3.37 13.22
C ARG A 181 -2.62 -4.51 13.24
N ASP A 182 -1.77 -4.55 14.26
CA ASP A 182 -0.91 -5.69 14.53
C ASP A 182 -1.78 -6.83 15.12
N MET A 183 -1.55 -8.07 14.69
CA MET A 183 -2.13 -9.24 15.35
C MET A 183 -1.36 -9.48 16.63
N GLU A 184 -2.08 -9.72 17.72
CA GLU A 184 -1.51 -10.13 19.02
C GLU A 184 -1.24 -11.63 19.03
#